data_a79c77537160e9fecb0a005981653194
#
_entry.id   a79c77537160e9fecb0a005981653194
#
_cell.length_a   1.000
_cell.length_b   1.000
_cell.length_c   1.000
_cell.angle_alpha   90.00
_cell.angle_beta   90.00
_cell.angle_gamma   90.00
#
_symmetry.space_group_name_H-M   'P 1'
#
loop_
_entity.id
_entity.type
_entity.pdbx_description
1 polymer ?
#
loop_
_entity_poly.entity_id
_entity_poly.type
_entity_poly.pdbx_seq_one_letter_code
_entity_poly.pdbx_strand_id
1 'polypeptide(L)'
;KRLKKSEEERRKFYESKIRQFEHNGEASLPLEKQRFLVSYVEKSVSESIHSYLKALPEEKRFELIKALFKKSEKIFKDKKMNALVYGIKPACAEKYLTDQLGNRLLSVSETVFEKTGQSDSAEITVHEGIILESDDKEIRCRLTLEELVCEVIEKQSRKLADTLFCGRIPE
;
A
#
# COMPACT_ATOMS: atom_id res chain seq x y z
N LYS A 1 -21.77 57.38 -27.67
CA LYS A 1 -20.53 56.73 -28.22
C LYS A 1 -19.70 56.06 -27.08
N ARG A 2 -19.48 56.65 -25.91
CA ARG A 2 -18.70 56.05 -24.82
C ARG A 2 -19.30 54.74 -24.25
N LEU A 3 -20.60 54.68 -24.06
CA LEU A 3 -21.29 53.50 -23.53
C LEU A 3 -21.11 52.27 -24.44
N LYS A 4 -21.35 52.43 -25.74
CA LYS A 4 -21.17 51.32 -26.71
C LYS A 4 -19.74 50.80 -26.75
N LYS A 5 -18.75 51.67 -26.64
CA LYS A 5 -17.33 51.27 -26.59
C LYS A 5 -17.00 50.45 -25.32
N SER A 6 -17.55 50.85 -24.19
CA SER A 6 -17.39 50.13 -22.93
C SER A 6 -18.12 48.76 -22.91
N GLU A 7 -19.25 48.64 -23.61
CA GLU A 7 -19.96 47.37 -23.79
C GLU A 7 -19.18 46.40 -24.68
N GLU A 8 -18.63 46.89 -25.81
CA GLU A 8 -17.78 46.10 -26.69
C GLU A 8 -16.50 45.61 -26.04
N GLU A 9 -15.84 46.47 -25.22
CA GLU A 9 -14.66 46.10 -24.46
C GLU A 9 -14.94 45.03 -23.40
N ARG A 10 -16.08 45.14 -22.67
CA ARG A 10 -16.50 44.13 -21.72
C ARG A 10 -16.86 42.80 -22.42
N ARG A 11 -17.57 42.88 -23.54
CA ARG A 11 -17.93 41.70 -24.31
C ARG A 11 -16.67 40.95 -24.76
N LYS A 12 -15.69 41.66 -25.35
CA LYS A 12 -14.42 41.06 -25.76
C LYS A 12 -13.65 40.44 -24.59
N PHE A 13 -13.67 41.09 -23.44
CA PHE A 13 -13.05 40.58 -22.22
C PHE A 13 -13.69 39.27 -21.77
N TYR A 14 -15.02 39.20 -21.73
CA TYR A 14 -15.71 37.97 -21.33
C TYR A 14 -15.57 36.86 -22.39
N GLU A 15 -15.62 37.18 -23.67
CA GLU A 15 -15.37 36.22 -24.74
C GLU A 15 -13.94 35.64 -24.66
N SER A 16 -12.95 36.46 -24.36
CA SER A 16 -11.58 35.98 -24.16
C SER A 16 -11.44 35.09 -22.92
N LYS A 17 -12.14 35.43 -21.84
CA LYS A 17 -12.20 34.61 -20.61
C LYS A 17 -12.86 33.25 -20.87
N ILE A 18 -13.99 33.24 -21.55
CA ILE A 18 -14.70 32.00 -21.92
C ILE A 18 -13.77 31.10 -22.75
N ARG A 19 -13.13 31.62 -23.81
CA ARG A 19 -12.18 30.84 -24.60
C ARG A 19 -11.01 30.30 -23.77
N GLN A 20 -10.54 31.07 -22.81
CA GLN A 20 -9.45 30.66 -21.92
C GLN A 20 -9.89 29.52 -20.99
N PHE A 21 -11.13 29.58 -20.47
CA PHE A 21 -11.70 28.50 -19.66
C PHE A 21 -11.94 27.24 -20.49
N GLU A 22 -12.47 27.36 -21.70
CA GLU A 22 -12.69 26.25 -22.63
C GLU A 22 -11.36 25.57 -22.97
N HIS A 23 -10.35 26.36 -23.38
CA HIS A 23 -9.03 25.83 -23.69
C HIS A 23 -8.34 25.15 -22.50
N ASN A 24 -8.43 25.74 -21.32
CA ASN A 24 -7.87 25.13 -20.11
C ASN A 24 -8.61 23.83 -19.74
N GLY A 25 -9.94 23.81 -19.87
CA GLY A 25 -10.76 22.61 -19.65
C GLY A 25 -10.40 21.49 -20.64
N GLU A 26 -10.31 21.79 -21.92
CA GLU A 26 -9.92 20.83 -22.95
C GLU A 26 -8.50 20.29 -22.76
N ALA A 27 -7.56 21.14 -22.31
CA ALA A 27 -6.18 20.76 -22.06
C ALA A 27 -6.01 19.92 -20.77
N SER A 28 -6.83 20.18 -19.73
CA SER A 28 -6.73 19.46 -18.45
C SER A 28 -7.48 18.14 -18.44
N LEU A 29 -8.58 18.03 -19.18
CA LEU A 29 -9.47 16.86 -19.20
C LEU A 29 -8.75 15.53 -19.52
N PRO A 30 -7.89 15.45 -20.55
CA PRO A 30 -7.15 14.21 -20.84
C PRO A 30 -6.25 13.78 -19.68
N LEU A 31 -5.58 14.74 -19.01
CA LEU A 31 -4.72 14.45 -17.88
C LEU A 31 -5.51 13.97 -16.66
N GLU A 32 -6.65 14.59 -16.40
CA GLU A 32 -7.54 14.18 -15.31
C GLU A 32 -8.12 12.78 -15.56
N LYS A 33 -8.56 12.52 -16.80
CA LYS A 33 -9.00 11.18 -17.21
C LYS A 33 -7.90 10.14 -16.97
N GLN A 34 -6.68 10.43 -17.39
CA GLN A 34 -5.55 9.53 -17.20
C GLN A 34 -5.23 9.29 -15.71
N ARG A 35 -5.23 10.34 -14.89
CA ARG A 35 -5.03 10.23 -13.43
C ARG A 35 -6.13 9.38 -12.78
N PHE A 36 -7.37 9.60 -13.18
CA PHE A 36 -8.50 8.81 -12.69
C PHE A 36 -8.35 7.34 -13.05
N LEU A 37 -7.99 7.02 -14.29
CA LEU A 37 -7.78 5.63 -14.74
C LEU A 37 -6.65 4.96 -13.96
N VAL A 38 -5.52 5.63 -13.77
CA VAL A 38 -4.39 5.10 -12.99
C VAL A 38 -4.84 4.82 -11.55
N SER A 39 -5.46 5.80 -10.90
CA SER A 39 -5.97 5.65 -9.52
C SER A 39 -7.01 4.52 -9.41
N TYR A 40 -7.91 4.40 -10.39
CA TYR A 40 -8.89 3.32 -10.43
C TYR A 40 -8.24 1.94 -10.54
N VAL A 41 -7.24 1.79 -11.42
CA VAL A 41 -6.50 0.53 -11.58
C VAL A 41 -5.76 0.17 -10.29
N GLU A 42 -5.02 1.11 -9.70
CA GLU A 42 -4.30 0.91 -8.45
C GLU A 42 -5.24 0.49 -7.31
N LYS A 43 -6.35 1.18 -7.17
CA LYS A 43 -7.37 0.86 -6.16
C LYS A 43 -7.97 -0.53 -6.39
N SER A 44 -8.33 -0.86 -7.62
CA SER A 44 -8.90 -2.18 -7.96
C SER A 44 -7.93 -3.32 -7.70
N VAL A 45 -6.65 -3.14 -8.02
CA VAL A 45 -5.58 -4.12 -7.71
C VAL A 45 -5.45 -4.29 -6.20
N SER A 46 -5.35 -3.20 -5.46
CA SER A 46 -5.23 -3.21 -4.00
C SER A 46 -6.42 -3.91 -3.34
N GLU A 47 -7.65 -3.54 -3.70
CA GLU A 47 -8.87 -4.15 -3.19
C GLU A 47 -8.95 -5.66 -3.48
N SER A 48 -8.50 -6.08 -4.67
CA SER A 48 -8.47 -7.50 -5.05
C SER A 48 -7.49 -8.29 -4.19
N ILE A 49 -6.29 -7.75 -3.93
CA ILE A 49 -5.29 -8.37 -3.05
C ILE A 49 -5.85 -8.47 -1.62
N HIS A 50 -6.46 -7.41 -1.11
CA HIS A 50 -7.03 -7.42 0.24
C HIS A 50 -8.18 -8.42 0.38
N SER A 51 -9.06 -8.49 -0.62
CA SER A 51 -10.14 -9.47 -0.65
C SER A 51 -9.60 -10.90 -0.66
N TYR A 52 -8.53 -11.15 -1.41
CA TYR A 52 -7.86 -12.43 -1.44
C TYR A 52 -7.25 -12.78 -0.07
N LEU A 53 -6.50 -11.87 0.56
CA LEU A 53 -5.92 -12.10 1.89
C LEU A 53 -6.99 -12.35 2.95
N LYS A 54 -8.11 -11.64 2.88
CA LYS A 54 -9.24 -11.84 3.79
C LYS A 54 -9.91 -13.20 3.61
N ALA A 55 -9.96 -13.71 2.39
CA ALA A 55 -10.51 -15.03 2.08
C ALA A 55 -9.57 -16.19 2.46
N LEU A 56 -8.27 -15.93 2.63
CA LEU A 56 -7.30 -16.94 3.03
C LEU A 56 -7.52 -17.39 4.49
N PRO A 57 -7.41 -18.68 4.81
CA PRO A 57 -7.35 -19.17 6.18
C PRO A 57 -6.16 -18.58 6.95
N GLU A 58 -6.32 -18.41 8.27
CA GLU A 58 -5.28 -17.89 9.19
C GLU A 58 -3.94 -18.63 9.04
N GLU A 59 -3.99 -19.96 8.89
CA GLU A 59 -2.80 -20.80 8.71
C GLU A 59 -2.02 -20.43 7.45
N LYS A 60 -2.71 -20.20 6.32
CA LYS A 60 -2.07 -19.81 5.06
C LYS A 60 -1.50 -18.39 5.11
N ARG A 61 -2.19 -17.46 5.79
CA ARG A 61 -1.65 -16.12 6.02
C ARG A 61 -0.38 -16.17 6.84
N PHE A 62 -0.35 -17.04 7.87
CA PHE A 62 0.86 -17.24 8.66
C PHE A 62 2.02 -17.87 7.85
N GLU A 63 1.72 -18.74 6.90
CA GLU A 63 2.74 -19.27 5.97
C GLU A 63 3.39 -18.17 5.12
N LEU A 64 2.64 -17.16 4.70
CA LEU A 64 3.22 -16.00 4.00
C LEU A 64 4.21 -15.24 4.89
N ILE A 65 3.87 -15.06 6.16
CA ILE A 65 4.77 -14.41 7.13
C ILE A 65 6.02 -15.26 7.36
N LYS A 66 5.90 -16.58 7.44
CA LYS A 66 7.06 -17.49 7.50
C LYS A 66 7.96 -17.39 6.27
N ALA A 67 7.37 -17.21 5.09
CA ALA A 67 8.14 -17.01 3.86
C ALA A 67 8.94 -15.69 3.89
N LEU A 68 8.33 -14.60 4.40
CA LEU A 68 9.02 -13.34 4.64
C LEU A 68 10.17 -13.49 5.64
N PHE A 69 9.94 -14.22 6.73
CA PHE A 69 10.98 -14.52 7.72
C PHE A 69 12.20 -15.17 7.07
N LYS A 70 11.99 -16.25 6.32
CA LYS A 70 13.08 -16.97 5.62
C LYS A 70 13.84 -16.06 4.65
N LYS A 71 13.16 -15.18 3.95
CA LYS A 71 13.76 -14.21 3.03
C LYS A 71 14.65 -13.20 3.77
N SER A 72 14.24 -12.80 4.95
CA SER A 72 14.90 -11.78 5.77
C SER A 72 15.91 -12.34 6.77
N GLU A 73 16.01 -13.66 6.93
CA GLU A 73 16.85 -14.34 7.93
C GLU A 73 18.32 -13.89 7.90
N LYS A 74 18.85 -13.60 6.71
CA LYS A 74 20.23 -13.13 6.55
C LYS A 74 20.52 -11.81 7.25
N ILE A 75 19.50 -10.97 7.45
CA ILE A 75 19.64 -9.62 8.01
C ILE A 75 19.92 -9.68 9.53
N PHE A 76 19.35 -10.69 10.22
CA PHE A 76 19.41 -10.81 11.69
C PHE A 76 20.08 -12.09 12.19
N LYS A 77 20.90 -12.74 11.31
CA LYS A 77 21.46 -14.06 11.57
C LYS A 77 22.30 -14.15 12.85
N ASP A 78 23.02 -13.09 13.20
CA ASP A 78 23.99 -13.08 14.31
C ASP A 78 23.55 -12.22 15.51
N LYS A 79 22.28 -11.75 15.49
CA LYS A 79 21.80 -10.86 16.56
C LYS A 79 20.73 -11.52 17.44
N LYS A 80 20.68 -11.09 18.69
CA LYS A 80 19.58 -11.42 19.60
C LYS A 80 18.38 -10.54 19.27
N MET A 81 17.18 -11.13 19.24
CA MET A 81 15.98 -10.48 18.75
C MET A 81 14.84 -10.52 19.75
N ASN A 82 14.14 -9.43 19.88
CA ASN A 82 12.84 -9.32 20.52
C ASN A 82 11.76 -9.37 19.44
N ALA A 83 10.68 -10.09 19.66
CA ALA A 83 9.59 -10.22 18.74
C ALA A 83 8.32 -9.55 19.27
N LEU A 84 7.72 -8.68 18.44
CA LEU A 84 6.42 -8.09 18.67
C LEU A 84 5.43 -8.73 17.67
N VAL A 85 4.38 -9.34 18.17
CA VAL A 85 3.40 -10.08 17.38
C VAL A 85 2.06 -9.37 17.42
N TYR A 86 1.38 -9.24 16.29
CA TYR A 86 0.03 -8.70 16.22
C TYR A 86 -0.83 -9.43 15.18
N GLY A 87 -2.12 -9.55 15.48
CA GLY A 87 -3.10 -10.21 14.61
C GLY A 87 -2.94 -11.72 14.46
N ILE A 88 -1.91 -12.33 15.06
CA ILE A 88 -1.62 -13.76 15.03
C ILE A 88 -1.69 -14.29 16.46
N LYS A 89 -2.08 -15.56 16.64
CA LYS A 89 -2.05 -16.21 17.93
C LYS A 89 -0.62 -16.26 18.49
N PRO A 90 -0.34 -15.61 19.65
CA PRO A 90 1.02 -15.50 20.19
C PRO A 90 1.71 -16.85 20.34
N ALA A 91 0.99 -17.88 20.81
CA ALA A 91 1.53 -19.23 20.99
C ALA A 91 2.04 -19.89 19.69
N CYS A 92 1.38 -19.63 18.55
CA CYS A 92 1.83 -20.13 17.26
C CYS A 92 3.08 -19.42 16.75
N ALA A 93 3.12 -18.09 16.93
CA ALA A 93 4.27 -17.29 16.57
C ALA A 93 5.48 -17.61 17.46
N GLU A 94 5.31 -17.70 18.78
CA GLU A 94 6.35 -18.06 19.74
C GLU A 94 6.98 -19.42 19.44
N LYS A 95 6.16 -20.44 19.21
CA LYS A 95 6.64 -21.77 18.83
C LYS A 95 7.50 -21.72 17.58
N TYR A 96 7.03 -21.06 16.53
CA TYR A 96 7.77 -20.94 15.28
C TYR A 96 9.08 -20.15 15.46
N LEU A 97 9.04 -19.03 16.16
CA LEU A 97 10.22 -18.20 16.39
C LEU A 97 11.25 -18.91 17.27
N THR A 98 10.82 -19.67 18.27
CA THR A 98 11.70 -20.49 19.09
C THR A 98 12.38 -21.59 18.28
N ASP A 99 11.66 -22.24 17.37
CA ASP A 99 12.21 -23.24 16.47
C ASP A 99 13.27 -22.65 15.50
N GLN A 100 13.07 -21.40 15.05
CA GLN A 100 13.94 -20.78 14.06
C GLN A 100 15.12 -20.01 14.67
N LEU A 101 14.89 -19.29 15.76
CA LEU A 101 15.87 -18.42 16.41
C LEU A 101 16.57 -19.11 17.59
N GLY A 102 15.93 -20.07 18.25
CA GLY A 102 16.47 -20.75 19.44
C GLY A 102 16.88 -19.74 20.51
N ASN A 103 18.13 -19.84 20.97
CA ASN A 103 18.69 -18.98 22.02
C ASN A 103 18.86 -17.49 21.63
N ARG A 104 18.59 -17.14 20.37
CA ARG A 104 18.63 -15.74 19.91
C ARG A 104 17.32 -14.99 20.14
N LEU A 105 16.24 -15.69 20.41
CA LEU A 105 14.97 -15.09 20.79
C LEU A 105 15.01 -14.70 22.26
N LEU A 106 14.89 -13.41 22.55
CA LEU A 106 14.92 -12.89 23.94
C LEU A 106 13.53 -12.83 24.53
N SER A 107 12.58 -12.29 23.78
CA SER A 107 11.20 -12.13 24.22
C SER A 107 10.22 -12.17 23.06
N VAL A 108 9.00 -12.60 23.36
CA VAL A 108 7.85 -12.48 22.45
C VAL A 108 6.77 -11.70 23.21
N SER A 109 6.33 -10.59 22.66
CA SER A 109 5.26 -9.77 23.24
C SER A 109 4.19 -9.50 22.21
N GLU A 110 2.95 -9.45 22.69
CA GLU A 110 1.82 -9.05 21.86
C GLU A 110 1.74 -7.53 21.79
N THR A 111 1.48 -7.00 20.63
CA THR A 111 1.26 -5.58 20.42
C THR A 111 -0.02 -5.34 19.64
N VAL A 112 -0.59 -4.17 19.82
CA VAL A 112 -1.74 -3.72 19.02
C VAL A 112 -1.20 -2.95 17.83
N PHE A 113 -1.77 -3.19 16.65
CA PHE A 113 -1.41 -2.45 15.46
C PHE A 113 -1.75 -0.96 15.64
N GLU A 114 -0.72 -0.13 15.72
CA GLU A 114 -0.87 1.32 15.65
C GLU A 114 -0.73 1.75 14.19
N LYS A 115 -1.74 2.42 13.65
CA LYS A 115 -1.66 3.04 12.32
C LYS A 115 -0.57 4.12 12.33
N THR A 116 0.65 3.75 12.00
CA THR A 116 1.75 4.69 11.82
C THR A 116 1.77 5.15 10.36
N GLY A 117 1.21 6.33 10.12
CA GLY A 117 1.37 7.04 8.86
C GLY A 117 0.11 7.10 8.01
N GLN A 118 -0.12 8.29 7.51
CA GLN A 118 -1.07 8.62 6.46
C GLN A 118 -0.64 7.93 5.16
N SER A 119 -1.14 6.75 4.89
CA SER A 119 -1.16 6.25 3.53
C SER A 119 -2.62 6.28 3.09
N ASP A 120 -2.93 7.17 2.16
CA ASP A 120 -4.22 7.24 1.46
C ASP A 120 -4.47 6.03 0.53
N SER A 121 -3.57 5.05 0.57
CA SER A 121 -3.73 3.77 -0.12
C SER A 121 -4.78 2.93 0.60
N ALA A 122 -5.63 2.28 -0.18
CA ALA A 122 -6.78 1.47 0.22
C ALA A 122 -6.59 0.78 1.57
N GLU A 123 -7.56 0.99 2.49
CA GLU A 123 -7.51 0.48 3.86
C GLU A 123 -7.19 -1.01 3.88
N ILE A 124 -5.98 -1.34 4.31
CA ILE A 124 -5.61 -2.71 4.59
C ILE A 124 -6.48 -3.18 5.75
N THR A 125 -7.28 -4.20 5.52
CA THR A 125 -8.25 -4.71 6.51
C THR A 125 -7.72 -5.86 7.34
N VAL A 126 -6.62 -6.49 6.90
CA VAL A 126 -5.98 -7.60 7.60
C VAL A 126 -4.61 -7.14 8.09
N HIS A 127 -4.50 -6.98 9.40
CA HIS A 127 -3.28 -6.55 10.07
C HIS A 127 -2.70 -7.72 10.85
N GLU A 128 -1.77 -8.43 10.25
CA GLU A 128 -1.11 -9.58 10.84
C GLU A 128 0.39 -9.53 10.57
N GLY A 129 1.19 -9.78 11.58
CA GLY A 129 2.63 -9.81 11.38
C GLY A 129 3.47 -9.99 12.63
N ILE A 130 4.76 -10.04 12.37
CA ILE A 130 5.80 -10.14 13.39
C ILE A 130 6.80 -9.01 13.12
N ILE A 131 7.09 -8.22 14.11
CA ILE A 131 8.17 -7.24 14.06
C ILE A 131 9.31 -7.78 14.90
N LEU A 132 10.46 -7.96 14.28
CA LEU A 132 11.69 -8.36 14.97
C LEU A 132 12.54 -7.12 15.20
N GLU A 133 12.96 -6.93 16.43
CA GLU A 133 13.84 -5.83 16.83
C GLU A 133 15.07 -6.40 17.56
N SER A 134 16.25 -5.98 17.14
CA SER A 134 17.49 -6.40 17.82
C SER A 134 17.59 -5.74 19.20
N ASP A 135 18.29 -6.42 20.12
CA ASP A 135 18.48 -5.96 21.51
C ASP A 135 19.15 -4.58 21.55
N ASP A 136 20.08 -4.33 20.64
CA ASP A 136 20.77 -3.05 20.46
C ASP A 136 19.93 -1.97 19.72
N LYS A 137 18.70 -2.30 19.29
CA LYS A 137 17.78 -1.45 18.50
C LYS A 137 18.34 -0.95 17.17
N GLU A 138 19.43 -1.52 16.69
CA GLU A 138 20.01 -1.14 15.39
C GLU A 138 19.23 -1.71 14.20
N ILE A 139 18.61 -2.89 14.39
CA ILE A 139 17.87 -3.57 13.32
C ILE A 139 16.42 -3.73 13.76
N ARG A 140 15.52 -3.27 12.93
CA ARG A 140 14.07 -3.52 13.05
C ARG A 140 13.56 -4.09 11.74
N CYS A 141 13.12 -5.33 11.76
CA CYS A 141 12.60 -6.04 10.59
C CYS A 141 11.09 -6.24 10.74
N ARG A 142 10.33 -5.75 9.77
CA ARG A 142 8.87 -5.90 9.72
C ARG A 142 8.52 -7.07 8.80
N LEU A 143 7.95 -8.11 9.37
CA LEU A 143 7.51 -9.32 8.67
C LEU A 143 5.99 -9.35 8.70
N THR A 144 5.37 -8.44 7.98
CA THR A 144 3.95 -8.15 8.06
C THR A 144 3.26 -8.36 6.71
N LEU A 145 1.97 -8.67 6.73
CA LEU A 145 1.21 -8.81 5.49
C LEU A 145 1.11 -7.49 4.73
N GLU A 146 1.10 -6.37 5.44
CA GLU A 146 1.12 -5.04 4.83
C GLU A 146 2.39 -4.81 4.00
N GLU A 147 3.55 -5.15 4.55
CA GLU A 147 4.82 -5.02 3.86
C GLU A 147 4.86 -5.92 2.63
N LEU A 148 4.34 -7.15 2.74
CA LEU A 148 4.20 -8.06 1.62
C LEU A 148 3.31 -7.48 0.52
N VAL A 149 2.17 -6.92 0.88
CA VAL A 149 1.24 -6.29 -0.09
C VAL A 149 1.91 -5.12 -0.79
N CYS A 150 2.57 -4.24 -0.05
CA CYS A 150 3.32 -3.12 -0.63
C CYS A 150 4.39 -3.63 -1.61
N GLU A 151 5.19 -4.63 -1.22
CA GLU A 151 6.22 -5.21 -2.10
C GLU A 151 5.62 -5.84 -3.38
N VAL A 152 4.49 -6.53 -3.26
CA VAL A 152 3.80 -7.14 -4.40
C VAL A 152 3.23 -6.07 -5.34
N ILE A 153 2.61 -5.05 -4.80
CA ILE A 153 2.08 -3.93 -5.59
C ILE A 153 3.23 -3.21 -6.31
N GLU A 154 4.31 -2.86 -5.62
CA GLU A 154 5.44 -2.17 -6.24
C GLU A 154 6.09 -2.97 -7.38
N LYS A 155 6.27 -4.28 -7.18
CA LYS A 155 6.99 -5.12 -8.14
C LYS A 155 6.13 -5.68 -9.26
N GLN A 156 4.83 -5.87 -9.03
CA GLN A 156 3.97 -6.64 -9.91
C GLN A 156 2.68 -5.88 -10.32
N SER A 157 2.55 -4.58 -10.01
CA SER A 157 1.32 -3.81 -10.26
C SER A 157 0.83 -3.94 -11.70
N ARG A 158 1.74 -3.86 -12.67
CA ARG A 158 1.40 -3.99 -14.08
C ARG A 158 0.84 -5.37 -14.42
N LYS A 159 1.49 -6.45 -13.96
CA LYS A 159 1.01 -7.81 -14.21
C LYS A 159 -0.32 -8.09 -13.53
N LEU A 160 -0.49 -7.55 -12.32
CA LEU A 160 -1.75 -7.66 -11.57
C LEU A 160 -2.88 -6.93 -12.30
N ALA A 161 -2.62 -5.73 -12.79
CA ALA A 161 -3.57 -4.96 -13.59
C ALA A 161 -3.93 -5.69 -14.89
N ASP A 162 -2.93 -6.16 -15.64
CA ASP A 162 -3.15 -6.93 -16.87
C ASP A 162 -4.00 -8.19 -16.62
N THR A 163 -3.77 -8.87 -15.52
CA THR A 163 -4.54 -10.06 -15.14
C THR A 163 -5.97 -9.70 -14.73
N LEU A 164 -6.13 -8.67 -13.90
CA LEU A 164 -7.43 -8.24 -13.37
C LEU A 164 -8.35 -7.74 -14.48
N PHE A 165 -7.81 -7.00 -15.44
CA PHE A 165 -8.55 -6.41 -16.56
C PHE A 165 -8.45 -7.23 -17.85
N CYS A 166 -7.92 -8.47 -17.80
CA CYS A 166 -7.74 -9.34 -18.97
C CYS A 166 -6.98 -8.67 -20.12
N GLY A 167 -5.97 -7.84 -19.80
CA GLY A 167 -5.20 -7.08 -20.78
C GLY A 167 -5.93 -5.89 -21.42
N ARG A 168 -7.13 -5.57 -20.97
CA ARG A 168 -7.95 -4.45 -21.45
C ARG A 168 -8.13 -3.43 -20.32
N ILE A 169 -7.13 -2.60 -20.12
CA ILE A 169 -7.28 -1.46 -19.19
C ILE A 169 -8.38 -0.55 -19.75
N PRO A 170 -9.35 -0.09 -18.93
CA PRO A 170 -10.39 0.83 -19.38
C PRO A 170 -9.78 2.08 -20.02
N GLU A 171 -10.25 2.47 -21.21
CA GLU A 171 -9.83 3.69 -21.91
C GLU A 171 -10.55 4.93 -21.38
#